data_7352cc6c37810177924411da445657ec
#
_entry.id   7352cc6c37810177924411da445657ec
#
_cell.length_a   1.000
_cell.length_b   1.000
_cell.length_c   1.000
_cell.angle_alpha   90.00
_cell.angle_beta   90.00
_cell.angle_gamma   90.00
#
_symmetry.space_group_name_H-M   'P 1'
#
loop_
_entity.id
_entity.type
_entity.pdbx_description
1 polymer ?
#
loop_
_entity_poly.entity_id
_entity_poly.type
_entity_poly.pdbx_seq_one_letter_code
_entity_poly.pdbx_strand_id
1 'polypeptide(L)'
;MPGVDVRGDKVLLDSERDTFLKHEVTIEEKIDGANLGISFDVGGNIRAQNRGQYLHLPGYGQWKKLDDWLTQRIDMLFEYLSDHFILFGEWCYAQHSVFYNRLPDWFLGFDVYDKRSGRFLSSLRRDEFFTKMCVTQVPVLERGHFTYPEIQKFLSTSRLSNQPAEGIYLRYDQDDWLTQRAKLVRPAFIQAVTQHWSRSAIRPNQLSFEIQG
;
A
#
# COMPACT_ATOMS: atom_id res chain seq x y z
N MET A 1 20.11 -0.12 -1.17
CA MET A 1 20.29 -1.58 -1.31
C MET A 1 19.19 -2.09 -2.22
N PRO A 2 19.48 -2.66 -3.38
CA PRO A 2 18.50 -3.43 -4.11
C PRO A 2 18.32 -4.75 -3.36
N GLY A 3 17.12 -5.07 -2.91
CA GLY A 3 16.83 -6.40 -2.41
C GLY A 3 16.30 -6.54 -1.00
N VAL A 4 15.39 -5.68 -0.54
CA VAL A 4 14.44 -6.16 0.47
C VAL A 4 13.35 -6.91 -0.30
N ASP A 5 13.58 -8.19 -0.56
CA ASP A 5 12.54 -9.06 -1.13
C ASP A 5 11.51 -9.35 -0.03
N VAL A 6 10.43 -8.58 -0.06
CA VAL A 6 9.29 -8.71 0.87
C VAL A 6 8.28 -9.74 0.34
N ARG A 7 8.69 -10.59 -0.57
CA ARG A 7 7.86 -11.67 -1.10
C ARG A 7 7.89 -12.89 -0.21
N GLY A 8 7.05 -12.86 0.81
CA GLY A 8 6.58 -14.06 1.47
C GLY A 8 5.11 -14.29 1.12
N ASP A 9 4.78 -14.57 -0.12
CA ASP A 9 3.43 -15.00 -0.53
C ASP A 9 3.16 -16.45 -0.08
N LYS A 10 3.47 -16.73 1.19
CA LYS A 10 3.17 -18.00 1.82
C LYS A 10 1.66 -18.08 2.05
N VAL A 11 1.03 -19.15 1.56
CA VAL A 11 -0.34 -19.50 1.96
C VAL A 11 -0.26 -20.03 3.40
N LEU A 12 -0.95 -19.36 4.33
CA LEU A 12 -1.01 -19.81 5.71
C LEU A 12 -1.78 -21.12 5.80
N LEU A 13 -1.23 -22.09 6.52
CA LEU A 13 -1.98 -23.26 6.94
C LEU A 13 -3.10 -22.85 7.92
N ASP A 14 -4.13 -23.65 8.06
CA ASP A 14 -5.24 -23.36 8.97
C ASP A 14 -4.78 -23.10 10.42
N SER A 15 -3.82 -23.91 10.91
CA SER A 15 -3.24 -23.73 12.24
C SER A 15 -2.42 -22.45 12.39
N GLU A 16 -1.73 -22.01 11.34
CA GLU A 16 -0.97 -20.74 11.33
C GLU A 16 -1.94 -19.55 11.31
N ARG A 17 -2.99 -19.62 10.49
CA ARG A 17 -4.07 -18.64 10.45
C ARG A 17 -4.74 -18.50 11.82
N ASP A 18 -5.13 -19.60 12.43
CA ASP A 18 -5.82 -19.61 13.71
C ASP A 18 -4.92 -19.10 14.84
N THR A 19 -3.60 -19.32 14.74
CA THR A 19 -2.62 -18.74 15.66
C THR A 19 -2.50 -17.25 15.45
N PHE A 20 -2.43 -16.78 14.20
CA PHE A 20 -2.39 -15.36 13.86
C PHE A 20 -3.63 -14.61 14.37
N LEU A 21 -4.82 -15.19 14.22
CA LEU A 21 -6.09 -14.58 14.64
C LEU A 21 -6.34 -14.59 16.16
N LYS A 22 -5.47 -15.20 16.96
CA LYS A 22 -5.50 -15.02 18.43
C LYS A 22 -5.07 -13.63 18.86
N HIS A 23 -4.38 -12.90 18.01
CA HIS A 23 -3.91 -11.54 18.29
C HIS A 23 -4.95 -10.49 17.84
N GLU A 24 -4.87 -9.31 18.45
CA GLU A 24 -5.55 -8.15 17.90
C GLU A 24 -4.93 -7.80 16.55
N VAL A 25 -5.76 -7.67 15.52
CA VAL A 25 -5.29 -7.34 14.17
C VAL A 25 -5.94 -6.07 13.65
N THR A 26 -5.19 -5.32 12.87
CA THR A 26 -5.72 -4.23 12.04
C THR A 26 -6.06 -4.77 10.66
N ILE A 27 -7.28 -4.53 10.20
CA ILE A 27 -7.77 -4.93 8.88
C ILE A 27 -7.76 -3.70 7.98
N GLU A 28 -7.06 -3.80 6.86
CA GLU A 28 -6.95 -2.73 5.86
C GLU A 28 -7.47 -3.21 4.51
N GLU A 29 -8.03 -2.29 3.72
CA GLU A 29 -8.39 -2.62 2.34
C GLU A 29 -7.13 -2.84 1.52
N LYS A 30 -7.07 -3.96 0.81
CA LYS A 30 -6.01 -4.22 -0.15
C LYS A 30 -6.30 -3.45 -1.44
N ILE A 31 -5.54 -2.41 -1.67
CA ILE A 31 -5.65 -1.57 -2.86
C ILE A 31 -4.92 -2.22 -4.03
N ASP A 32 -5.53 -2.15 -5.21
CA ASP A 32 -5.02 -2.67 -6.48
C ASP A 32 -4.41 -1.54 -7.31
N GLY A 33 -3.11 -1.37 -7.18
CA GLY A 33 -2.32 -0.37 -7.88
C GLY A 33 -0.90 -0.86 -8.17
N ALA A 34 0.00 0.07 -8.40
CA ALA A 34 1.41 -0.24 -8.55
C ALA A 34 2.14 0.01 -7.23
N ASN A 35 2.82 -1.01 -6.71
CA ASN A 35 3.65 -0.85 -5.52
C ASN A 35 4.72 0.24 -5.75
N LEU A 36 4.79 1.21 -4.85
CA LEU A 36 5.74 2.31 -4.88
C LEU A 36 6.43 2.45 -3.53
N GLY A 37 7.75 2.40 -3.54
CA GLY A 37 8.60 2.76 -2.41
C GLY A 37 9.25 4.12 -2.65
N ILE A 38 9.24 4.99 -1.65
CA ILE A 38 9.85 6.32 -1.68
C ILE A 38 10.86 6.42 -0.55
N SER A 39 12.08 6.84 -0.87
CA SER A 39 13.17 7.01 0.10
C SER A 39 14.15 8.08 -0.36
N PHE A 40 15.12 8.38 0.49
CA PHE A 40 16.25 9.24 0.11
C PHE A 40 17.56 8.46 0.25
N ASP A 41 18.53 8.81 -0.58
CA ASP A 41 19.89 8.34 -0.42
C ASP A 41 20.65 9.22 0.59
N VAL A 42 21.89 8.85 0.90
CA VAL A 42 22.74 9.58 1.84
C VAL A 42 23.10 11.02 1.37
N GLY A 43 22.95 11.31 0.09
CA GLY A 43 23.09 12.62 -0.50
C GLY A 43 21.82 13.46 -0.48
N GLY A 44 20.72 12.95 0.09
CA GLY A 44 19.42 13.63 0.12
C GLY A 44 18.66 13.56 -1.21
N ASN A 45 19.09 12.75 -2.17
CA ASN A 45 18.36 12.61 -3.43
C ASN A 45 17.20 11.63 -3.26
N ILE A 46 16.03 12.02 -3.76
CA ILE A 46 14.84 11.17 -3.74
C ILE A 46 15.02 9.93 -4.62
N ARG A 47 14.51 8.81 -4.13
CA ARG A 47 14.51 7.51 -4.80
C ARG A 47 13.10 6.95 -4.81
N ALA A 48 12.55 6.77 -6.00
CA ALA A 48 11.31 6.04 -6.22
C ALA A 48 11.61 4.63 -6.73
N GLN A 49 10.98 3.61 -6.20
CA GLN A 49 11.22 2.21 -6.59
C GLN A 49 9.92 1.44 -6.75
N ASN A 50 9.91 0.51 -7.71
CA ASN A 50 8.85 -0.47 -7.90
C ASN A 50 9.45 -1.88 -7.87
N ARG A 51 8.99 -2.73 -6.94
CA ARG A 51 9.36 -4.16 -6.85
C ARG A 51 10.85 -4.43 -7.05
N GLY A 52 11.71 -3.67 -6.38
CA GLY A 52 13.15 -3.86 -6.43
C GLY A 52 13.89 -3.17 -7.58
N GLN A 53 13.20 -2.37 -8.39
CA GLN A 53 13.81 -1.53 -9.41
C GLN A 53 13.56 -0.06 -9.11
N TYR A 54 14.59 0.78 -9.27
CA TYR A 54 14.42 2.22 -9.23
C TYR A 54 13.70 2.71 -10.49
N LEU A 55 12.81 3.67 -10.28
CA LEU A 55 12.12 4.36 -11.36
C LEU A 55 12.97 5.52 -11.85
N HIS A 56 12.97 5.72 -13.17
CA HIS A 56 13.50 6.95 -13.77
C HIS A 56 12.44 8.04 -13.71
N LEU A 57 12.82 9.22 -13.22
CA LEU A 57 11.98 10.40 -13.19
C LEU A 57 12.50 11.45 -14.21
N PRO A 58 11.60 12.17 -14.89
CA PRO A 58 10.15 12.08 -14.85
C PRO A 58 9.62 10.75 -15.42
N GLY A 59 8.57 10.23 -14.78
CA GLY A 59 8.00 8.94 -15.13
C GLY A 59 7.08 8.97 -16.34
N TYR A 60 6.93 7.83 -17.02
CA TYR A 60 6.04 7.64 -18.15
C TYR A 60 4.92 6.66 -17.83
N GLY A 61 3.89 6.63 -18.68
CA GLY A 61 2.81 5.70 -18.54
C GLY A 61 2.06 5.88 -17.21
N GLN A 62 1.96 4.83 -16.42
CA GLN A 62 1.31 4.91 -15.10
C GLN A 62 2.04 5.84 -14.12
N TRP A 63 3.30 6.18 -14.35
CA TRP A 63 4.12 7.01 -13.48
C TRP A 63 4.14 8.49 -13.88
N LYS A 64 3.42 8.89 -14.94
CA LYS A 64 3.50 10.25 -15.53
C LYS A 64 3.13 11.39 -14.57
N LYS A 65 2.38 11.10 -13.49
CA LYS A 65 1.99 12.08 -12.46
C LYS A 65 2.87 12.01 -11.21
N LEU A 66 3.81 11.06 -11.17
CA LEU A 66 4.60 10.79 -9.98
C LEU A 66 5.58 11.93 -9.68
N ASP A 67 6.21 12.49 -10.70
CA ASP A 67 7.17 13.60 -10.55
C ASP A 67 6.51 14.84 -9.94
N ASP A 68 5.35 15.24 -10.48
CA ASP A 68 4.54 16.35 -9.94
C ASP A 68 4.14 16.08 -8.47
N TRP A 69 3.71 14.85 -8.16
CA TRP A 69 3.29 14.46 -6.83
C TRP A 69 4.44 14.50 -5.82
N LEU A 70 5.61 14.02 -6.21
CA LEU A 70 6.83 14.05 -5.39
C LEU A 70 7.33 15.46 -5.17
N THR A 71 7.38 16.29 -6.23
CA THR A 71 7.86 17.69 -6.15
C THR A 71 7.07 18.51 -5.14
N GLN A 72 5.74 18.30 -5.08
CA GLN A 72 4.88 19.03 -4.14
C GLN A 72 5.09 18.63 -2.67
N ARG A 73 5.74 17.49 -2.40
CA ARG A 73 5.87 16.88 -1.06
C ARG A 73 7.31 16.64 -0.63
N ILE A 74 8.28 16.99 -1.46
CA ILE A 74 9.67 16.60 -1.29
C ILE A 74 10.25 17.02 0.05
N ASP A 75 10.00 18.27 0.48
CA ASP A 75 10.54 18.81 1.72
C ASP A 75 9.99 18.05 2.93
N MET A 76 8.69 17.82 2.96
CA MET A 76 8.03 17.09 4.04
C MET A 76 8.41 15.61 4.06
N LEU A 77 8.51 14.98 2.90
CA LEU A 77 8.99 13.60 2.80
C LEU A 77 10.44 13.50 3.28
N PHE A 78 11.31 14.45 2.91
CA PHE A 78 12.70 14.44 3.33
C PHE A 78 12.85 14.66 4.85
N GLU A 79 12.07 15.58 5.43
CA GLU A 79 12.10 15.86 6.87
C GLU A 79 11.85 14.60 7.70
N TYR A 80 10.88 13.75 7.31
CA TYR A 80 10.49 12.59 8.11
C TYR A 80 11.11 11.28 7.67
N LEU A 81 11.41 11.09 6.40
CA LEU A 81 12.05 9.86 5.93
C LEU A 81 13.57 9.91 6.09
N SER A 82 14.18 11.08 5.81
CA SER A 82 15.63 11.21 5.78
C SER A 82 16.26 10.06 4.97
N ASP A 83 17.48 9.65 5.29
CA ASP A 83 18.12 8.44 4.74
C ASP A 83 17.77 7.15 5.52
N HIS A 84 16.86 7.22 6.51
CA HIS A 84 16.58 6.14 7.45
C HIS A 84 15.38 5.30 7.09
N PHE A 85 14.34 5.92 6.52
CA PHE A 85 13.08 5.25 6.28
C PHE A 85 12.79 5.06 4.79
N ILE A 86 11.93 4.08 4.51
CA ILE A 86 11.30 3.89 3.19
C ILE A 86 9.80 3.92 3.41
N LEU A 87 9.12 4.84 2.73
CA LEU A 87 7.68 4.89 2.65
C LEU A 87 7.20 3.96 1.54
N PHE A 88 6.30 3.03 1.85
CA PHE A 88 5.65 2.15 0.88
C PHE A 88 4.17 2.44 0.75
N GLY A 89 3.66 2.37 -0.47
CA GLY A 89 2.25 2.55 -0.78
C GLY A 89 1.89 2.00 -2.15
N GLU A 90 0.61 2.14 -2.49
CA GLU A 90 0.10 1.86 -3.83
C GLU A 90 -0.05 3.15 -4.62
N TRP A 91 0.53 3.18 -5.81
CA TRP A 91 0.35 4.23 -6.79
C TRP A 91 -0.85 3.89 -7.68
N CYS A 92 -1.91 4.69 -7.56
CA CYS A 92 -3.23 4.39 -8.10
C CYS A 92 -3.61 5.25 -9.33
N TYR A 93 -2.66 5.88 -10.02
CA TYR A 93 -2.98 6.67 -11.20
C TYR A 93 -3.64 5.83 -12.29
N ALA A 94 -3.08 4.68 -12.63
CA ALA A 94 -3.62 3.78 -13.65
C ALA A 94 -4.59 2.78 -13.03
N GLN A 95 -5.71 2.53 -13.71
CA GLN A 95 -6.58 1.41 -13.40
C GLN A 95 -5.82 0.10 -13.68
N HIS A 96 -5.76 -0.78 -12.68
CA HIS A 96 -5.37 -2.17 -12.84
C HIS A 96 -6.63 -3.03 -13.03
N SER A 97 -6.97 -3.88 -12.06
CA SER A 97 -8.21 -4.67 -12.13
C SER A 97 -9.41 -3.90 -11.58
N VAL A 98 -9.21 -3.07 -10.53
CA VAL A 98 -10.26 -2.23 -9.94
C VAL A 98 -10.21 -0.81 -10.53
N PHE A 99 -11.36 -0.30 -10.94
CA PHE A 99 -11.49 1.12 -11.25
C PHE A 99 -11.88 1.90 -9.99
N TYR A 100 -10.99 2.75 -9.53
CA TYR A 100 -11.24 3.64 -8.41
C TYR A 100 -11.79 4.98 -8.91
N ASN A 101 -12.98 5.33 -8.45
CA ASN A 101 -13.65 6.58 -8.82
C ASN A 101 -13.74 7.60 -7.68
N ARG A 102 -13.11 7.30 -6.52
CA ARG A 102 -13.14 8.15 -5.31
C ARG A 102 -11.80 8.13 -4.58
N LEU A 103 -10.69 8.14 -5.33
CA LEU A 103 -9.37 8.21 -4.69
C LEU A 103 -9.17 9.54 -3.97
N PRO A 104 -8.71 9.54 -2.72
CA PRO A 104 -8.34 10.77 -2.02
C PRO A 104 -7.01 11.34 -2.52
N ASP A 105 -6.10 10.51 -3.02
CA ASP A 105 -4.82 10.86 -3.61
C ASP A 105 -4.37 9.76 -4.58
N TRP A 106 -3.40 10.04 -5.45
CA TRP A 106 -2.78 9.06 -6.33
C TRP A 106 -1.90 8.05 -5.60
N PHE A 107 -1.33 8.43 -4.47
CA PHE A 107 -0.53 7.57 -3.61
C PHE A 107 -1.26 7.28 -2.31
N LEU A 108 -1.40 6.00 -1.99
CA LEU A 108 -1.98 5.54 -0.73
C LEU A 108 -0.93 4.74 0.04
N GLY A 109 -0.45 5.34 1.15
CA GLY A 109 0.56 4.72 2.00
C GLY A 109 0.03 3.51 2.76
N PHE A 110 0.85 2.46 2.91
CA PHE A 110 0.50 1.29 3.70
C PHE A 110 1.59 0.83 4.67
N ASP A 111 2.87 1.14 4.42
CA ASP A 111 3.98 0.76 5.30
C ASP A 111 5.07 1.83 5.37
N VAL A 112 5.76 1.87 6.49
CA VAL A 112 7.05 2.56 6.65
C VAL A 112 8.07 1.55 7.17
N TYR A 113 9.20 1.41 6.46
CA TYR A 113 10.29 0.52 6.80
C TYR A 113 11.47 1.30 7.36
N ASP A 114 11.94 0.93 8.53
CA ASP A 114 13.15 1.46 9.14
C ASP A 114 14.37 0.66 8.68
N LYS A 115 15.24 1.30 7.91
CA LYS A 115 16.48 0.70 7.38
C LYS A 115 17.50 0.35 8.48
N ARG A 116 17.44 1.02 9.64
CA ARG A 116 18.37 0.79 10.74
C ARG A 116 18.01 -0.46 11.53
N SER A 117 16.74 -0.60 11.91
CA SER A 117 16.26 -1.77 12.63
C SER A 117 15.96 -2.97 11.72
N GLY A 118 15.79 -2.74 10.40
CA GLY A 118 15.39 -3.77 9.46
C GLY A 118 13.93 -4.21 9.63
N ARG A 119 13.05 -3.34 10.17
CA ARG A 119 11.68 -3.68 10.54
C ARG A 119 10.68 -2.67 9.98
N PHE A 120 9.45 -3.12 9.79
CA PHE A 120 8.32 -2.24 9.50
C PHE A 120 7.74 -1.66 10.78
N LEU A 121 7.29 -0.42 10.72
CA LEU A 121 6.63 0.23 11.85
C LEU A 121 5.26 -0.41 12.11
N SER A 122 4.83 -0.38 13.38
CA SER A 122 3.46 -0.71 13.78
C SER A 122 2.46 0.25 13.12
N SER A 123 1.20 -0.12 13.06
CA SER A 123 0.13 0.72 12.50
C SER A 123 0.09 2.10 13.17
N LEU A 124 0.22 2.17 14.50
CA LEU A 124 0.20 3.45 15.23
C LEU A 124 1.35 4.37 14.83
N ARG A 125 2.59 3.87 14.87
CA ARG A 125 3.75 4.66 14.47
C ARG A 125 3.71 5.07 13.01
N ARG A 126 3.31 4.16 12.13
CA ARG A 126 3.14 4.44 10.70
C ARG A 126 2.13 5.57 10.48
N ASP A 127 0.98 5.52 11.15
CA ASP A 127 -0.10 6.49 11.01
C ASP A 127 0.32 7.89 11.48
N GLU A 128 1.16 7.96 12.53
CA GLU A 128 1.80 9.22 12.94
C GLU A 128 2.72 9.78 11.85
N PHE A 129 3.54 8.93 11.23
CA PHE A 129 4.38 9.33 10.10
C PHE A 129 3.55 9.83 8.92
N PHE A 130 2.48 9.12 8.56
CA PHE A 130 1.59 9.51 7.47
C PHE A 130 0.94 10.87 7.74
N THR A 131 0.47 11.08 8.96
CA THR A 131 -0.10 12.37 9.38
C THR A 131 0.91 13.50 9.22
N LYS A 132 2.13 13.32 9.70
CA LYS A 132 3.21 14.31 9.63
C LYS A 132 3.65 14.58 8.18
N MET A 133 3.67 13.57 7.33
CA MET A 133 4.04 13.70 5.91
C MET A 133 2.86 14.08 5.01
N CYS A 134 1.67 14.30 5.54
CA CYS A 134 0.44 14.52 4.76
C CYS A 134 0.23 13.42 3.71
N VAL A 135 0.56 12.17 4.05
CA VAL A 135 0.35 10.99 3.21
C VAL A 135 -1.00 10.36 3.55
N THR A 136 -1.83 10.21 2.54
CA THR A 136 -3.10 9.47 2.69
C THR A 136 -2.81 7.98 2.83
N GLN A 137 -3.37 7.35 3.85
CA GLN A 137 -3.23 5.90 4.05
C GLN A 137 -4.31 5.10 3.31
N VAL A 138 -4.04 3.82 3.08
CA VAL A 138 -5.07 2.86 2.65
C VAL A 138 -6.19 2.80 3.68
N PRO A 139 -7.46 2.55 3.27
CA PRO A 139 -8.57 2.51 4.21
C PRO A 139 -8.39 1.44 5.29
N VAL A 140 -8.40 1.85 6.56
CA VAL A 140 -8.55 0.95 7.70
C VAL A 140 -10.03 0.57 7.82
N LEU A 141 -10.31 -0.71 7.81
CA LEU A 141 -11.67 -1.23 7.86
C LEU A 141 -12.11 -1.47 9.31
N GLU A 142 -11.25 -2.11 10.11
CA GLU A 142 -11.54 -2.41 11.51
C GLU A 142 -10.24 -2.78 12.27
N ARG A 143 -10.30 -2.74 13.61
CA ARG A 143 -9.26 -3.25 14.51
C ARG A 143 -9.91 -4.05 15.64
N GLY A 144 -9.35 -5.21 15.97
CA GLY A 144 -9.85 -6.05 17.06
C GLY A 144 -9.43 -7.51 16.93
N HIS A 145 -10.15 -8.36 17.66
CA HIS A 145 -10.03 -9.81 17.59
C HIS A 145 -11.15 -10.36 16.73
N PHE A 146 -10.81 -11.21 15.77
CA PHE A 146 -11.76 -11.75 14.79
C PHE A 146 -11.56 -13.24 14.59
N THR A 147 -12.64 -13.95 14.36
CA THR A 147 -12.64 -15.28 13.78
C THR A 147 -12.47 -15.21 12.26
N TYR A 148 -12.02 -16.28 11.65
CA TYR A 148 -11.87 -16.33 10.18
C TYR A 148 -13.17 -16.03 9.40
N PRO A 149 -14.36 -16.55 9.80
CA PRO A 149 -15.62 -16.16 9.17
C PRO A 149 -15.96 -14.67 9.28
N GLU A 150 -15.55 -14.00 10.36
CA GLU A 150 -15.73 -12.54 10.49
C GLU A 150 -14.79 -11.79 9.56
N ILE A 151 -13.52 -12.22 9.46
CA ILE A 151 -12.56 -11.67 8.51
C ILE A 151 -13.09 -11.72 7.08
N GLN A 152 -13.72 -12.83 6.68
CA GLN A 152 -14.28 -12.98 5.33
C GLN A 152 -15.39 -11.96 5.00
N LYS A 153 -16.11 -11.43 5.99
CA LYS A 153 -17.14 -10.40 5.79
C LYS A 153 -16.57 -9.07 5.33
N PHE A 154 -15.28 -8.81 5.60
CA PHE A 154 -14.59 -7.60 5.12
C PHE A 154 -14.23 -7.65 3.64
N LEU A 155 -14.35 -8.80 2.98
CA LEU A 155 -14.28 -8.92 1.53
C LEU A 155 -15.56 -8.34 0.90
N SER A 156 -15.71 -7.04 0.92
CA SER A 156 -16.90 -6.30 0.49
C SER A 156 -16.59 -5.34 -0.66
N THR A 157 -17.48 -4.40 -0.91
CA THR A 157 -17.24 -3.29 -1.84
C THR A 157 -16.12 -2.40 -1.32
N SER A 158 -15.24 -1.94 -2.21
CA SER A 158 -14.16 -1.02 -1.90
C SER A 158 -14.69 0.29 -1.26
N ARG A 159 -13.94 0.85 -0.32
CA ARG A 159 -14.21 2.19 0.21
C ARG A 159 -13.97 3.29 -0.84
N LEU A 160 -13.15 3.00 -1.85
CA LEU A 160 -12.70 3.96 -2.86
C LEU A 160 -13.32 3.71 -4.25
N SER A 161 -14.25 2.75 -4.35
CA SER A 161 -14.90 2.37 -5.59
C SER A 161 -16.31 1.82 -5.34
N ASN A 162 -17.12 1.76 -6.40
CA ASN A 162 -18.39 1.02 -6.38
C ASN A 162 -18.19 -0.47 -6.75
N GLN A 163 -16.97 -0.87 -7.02
CA GLN A 163 -16.60 -2.25 -7.35
C GLN A 163 -16.17 -3.01 -6.09
N PRO A 164 -16.16 -4.35 -6.11
CA PRO A 164 -15.57 -5.14 -5.04
C PRO A 164 -14.09 -4.81 -4.83
N ALA A 165 -13.66 -4.73 -3.57
CA ALA A 165 -12.24 -4.62 -3.24
C ALA A 165 -11.47 -5.85 -3.73
N GLU A 166 -10.20 -5.73 -4.06
CA GLU A 166 -9.33 -6.84 -4.42
C GLU A 166 -9.25 -7.87 -3.28
N GLY A 167 -9.16 -7.36 -2.06
CA GLY A 167 -9.00 -8.15 -0.85
C GLY A 167 -8.81 -7.28 0.36
N ILE A 168 -8.27 -7.87 1.39
CA ILE A 168 -7.89 -7.21 2.64
C ILE A 168 -6.47 -7.59 3.04
N TYR A 169 -5.86 -6.71 3.80
CA TYR A 169 -4.60 -6.90 4.49
C TYR A 169 -4.86 -6.98 5.98
N LEU A 170 -4.17 -7.89 6.66
CA LEU A 170 -4.24 -8.08 8.10
C LEU A 170 -2.86 -7.81 8.68
N ARG A 171 -2.81 -7.01 9.74
CA ARG A 171 -1.57 -6.64 10.43
C ARG A 171 -1.68 -7.02 11.89
N TYR A 172 -0.69 -7.72 12.40
CA TYR A 172 -0.45 -7.92 13.81
C TYR A 172 0.78 -7.13 14.21
N ASP A 173 0.59 -6.17 15.07
CA ASP A 173 1.63 -5.31 15.60
C ASP A 173 1.95 -5.70 17.05
N GLN A 174 3.21 -5.57 17.44
CA GLN A 174 3.66 -5.70 18.81
C GLN A 174 4.59 -4.54 19.14
N ASP A 175 4.23 -3.77 20.16
CA ASP A 175 4.90 -2.52 20.49
C ASP A 175 4.97 -1.57 19.25
N ASP A 176 6.16 -1.11 18.95
CA ASP A 176 6.43 -0.18 17.85
C ASP A 176 6.54 -0.83 16.47
N TRP A 177 6.34 -2.15 16.35
CA TRP A 177 6.72 -2.88 15.15
C TRP A 177 5.62 -3.78 14.60
N LEU A 178 5.55 -3.85 13.28
CA LEU A 178 4.81 -4.88 12.59
C LEU A 178 5.49 -6.24 12.82
N THR A 179 4.77 -7.17 13.43
CA THR A 179 5.27 -8.52 13.76
C THR A 179 4.91 -9.53 12.69
N GLN A 180 3.64 -9.52 12.27
CA GLN A 180 3.15 -10.43 11.23
C GLN A 180 2.12 -9.72 10.36
N ARG A 181 1.99 -10.19 9.14
CA ARG A 181 0.98 -9.73 8.20
C ARG A 181 0.47 -10.88 7.34
N ALA A 182 -0.78 -10.78 6.94
CA ALA A 182 -1.42 -11.70 6.03
C ALA A 182 -2.28 -10.94 5.03
N LYS A 183 -2.64 -11.59 3.92
CA LYS A 183 -3.59 -11.04 2.96
C LYS A 183 -4.65 -12.09 2.64
N LEU A 184 -5.87 -11.63 2.46
CA LEU A 184 -6.97 -12.43 1.94
C LEU A 184 -7.47 -11.76 0.67
N VAL A 185 -7.26 -12.42 -0.47
CA VAL A 185 -7.60 -11.93 -1.81
C VAL A 185 -8.81 -12.71 -2.33
N ARG A 186 -9.71 -12.02 -3.01
CA ARG A 186 -10.86 -12.67 -3.63
C ARG A 186 -10.43 -13.64 -4.73
N PRO A 187 -10.99 -14.86 -4.81
CA PRO A 187 -10.63 -15.83 -5.84
C PRO A 187 -10.78 -15.28 -7.27
N ALA A 188 -11.81 -14.48 -7.53
CA ALA A 188 -12.05 -13.87 -8.84
C ALA A 188 -10.89 -12.95 -9.30
N PHE A 189 -10.18 -12.30 -8.37
CA PHE A 189 -9.01 -11.47 -8.68
C PHE A 189 -7.79 -12.30 -9.03
N ILE A 190 -7.59 -13.43 -8.37
CA ILE A 190 -6.46 -14.33 -8.65
C ILE A 190 -6.54 -14.84 -10.10
N GLN A 191 -7.74 -15.10 -10.61
CA GLN A 191 -7.97 -15.53 -11.99
C GLN A 191 -7.79 -14.41 -13.02
N ALA A 192 -8.11 -13.15 -12.68
CA ALA A 192 -8.01 -12.01 -13.58
C ALA A 192 -6.57 -11.54 -13.85
N VAL A 193 -5.62 -11.84 -12.95
CA VAL A 193 -4.19 -11.46 -13.07
C VAL A 193 -3.50 -12.10 -14.29
N THR A 194 -4.07 -13.17 -14.87
CA THR A 194 -3.56 -13.81 -16.09
C THR A 194 -3.78 -12.98 -17.39
N GLN A 195 -4.65 -11.98 -17.36
CA GLN A 195 -4.83 -11.06 -18.49
C GLN A 195 -3.99 -9.79 -18.24
N HIS A 196 -2.86 -9.69 -18.93
CA HIS A 196 -1.91 -8.57 -18.79
C HIS A 196 -2.53 -7.20 -19.13
N TRP A 197 -2.94 -6.44 -18.11
CA TRP A 197 -3.35 -5.03 -18.20
C TRP A 197 -2.26 -4.16 -18.87
N SER A 198 -0.98 -4.54 -18.77
CA SER A 198 0.16 -3.80 -19.35
C SER A 198 0.17 -3.69 -20.87
N ARG A 199 -0.71 -4.41 -21.58
CA ARG A 199 -0.84 -4.35 -23.06
C ARG A 199 -1.96 -3.43 -23.53
N SER A 200 -2.78 -2.91 -22.63
CA SER A 200 -3.88 -2.00 -22.95
C SER A 200 -3.48 -0.54 -22.79
N ALA A 201 -4.17 0.38 -23.46
CA ALA A 201 -4.00 1.81 -23.20
C ALA A 201 -4.30 2.12 -21.73
N ILE A 202 -3.46 2.95 -21.11
CA ILE A 202 -3.62 3.32 -19.71
C ILE A 202 -4.94 4.07 -19.53
N ARG A 203 -5.80 3.55 -18.66
CA ARG A 203 -7.00 4.23 -18.19
C ARG A 203 -6.71 4.81 -16.81
N PRO A 204 -6.82 6.13 -16.60
CA PRO A 204 -6.64 6.71 -15.27
C PRO A 204 -7.83 6.38 -14.38
N ASN A 205 -7.56 6.19 -13.09
CA ASN A 205 -8.55 6.27 -12.04
C ASN A 205 -8.99 7.73 -11.83
N GLN A 206 -9.86 8.01 -10.86
CA GLN A 206 -10.40 9.34 -10.61
C GLN A 206 -10.18 9.75 -9.14
N LEU A 207 -9.80 11.01 -8.96
CA LEU A 207 -9.71 11.62 -7.64
C LEU A 207 -11.10 12.12 -7.20
N SER A 208 -11.38 12.05 -5.92
CA SER A 208 -12.68 12.42 -5.35
C SER A 208 -13.06 13.89 -5.58
N PHE A 209 -12.06 14.80 -5.65
CA PHE A 209 -12.29 16.23 -5.88
C PHE A 209 -12.48 16.61 -7.37
N GLU A 210 -12.12 15.72 -8.31
CA GLU A 210 -12.35 15.93 -9.75
C GLU A 210 -13.81 15.68 -10.16
N ILE A 211 -14.63 15.10 -9.27
CA ILE A 211 -16.04 14.77 -9.51
C ILE A 211 -16.97 15.97 -9.21
N GLN A 212 -16.46 17.03 -8.57
CA GLN A 212 -17.26 18.20 -8.14
C GLN A 212 -17.26 19.38 -9.15
N GLY A 213 -16.76 19.16 -10.36
CA GLY A 213 -16.68 20.17 -11.42
C GLY A 213 -17.69 19.97 -12.54
#